data_6a69767fef0e51b88fb66ce304d82a95
#
_entry.id   6a69767fef0e51b88fb66ce304d82a95
#
_cell.length_a   1.000
_cell.length_b   1.000
_cell.length_c   1.000
_cell.angle_alpha   90.00
_cell.angle_beta   90.00
_cell.angle_gamma   90.00
#
_symmetry.space_group_name_H-M   'P 1'
#
loop_
_entity.id
_entity.type
_entity.pdbx_description
1 polymer ?
#
loop_
_entity_poly.entity_id
_entity_poly.type
_entity_poly.pdbx_seq_one_letter_code
_entity_poly.pdbx_strand_id
1 'polypeptide(L)'
;MLHIYNTLARAKQPFQPVEPGCVRMYVCGMTVYDYCHLGHARMLVSFDVVQRWLRASGYRVTYVRNITDIDDKIIRKAVETGKRISEVTGFFIDAMHEDEKALGVQPPDFEPRATEHVGKMLEIVRLLEDKGLAYRAGDGDVNYAVRQFPGYGKLS
;
A
#
# COMPACT_ATOMS: atom_id res chain seq x y z
N MET A 1 24.63 3.91 -13.37
CA MET A 1 23.85 4.60 -12.30
C MET A 1 22.38 4.37 -12.59
N LEU A 2 21.60 3.97 -11.58
CA LEU A 2 20.16 3.72 -11.72
C LEU A 2 19.40 5.05 -11.90
N HIS A 3 18.47 5.09 -12.86
CA HIS A 3 17.55 6.22 -13.06
C HIS A 3 16.13 5.74 -12.90
N ILE A 4 15.32 6.48 -12.16
CA ILE A 4 13.90 6.17 -11.91
C ILE A 4 13.06 7.36 -12.38
N TYR A 5 11.89 7.09 -12.98
CA TYR A 5 10.93 8.13 -13.28
C TYR A 5 10.32 8.65 -11.99
N ASN A 6 10.51 9.93 -11.74
CA ASN A 6 9.92 10.63 -10.59
C ASN A 6 8.64 11.35 -11.05
N THR A 7 7.50 10.88 -10.59
CA THR A 7 6.18 11.46 -10.93
C THR A 7 6.10 12.94 -10.52
N LEU A 8 6.64 13.31 -9.36
CA LEU A 8 6.63 14.69 -8.88
C LEU A 8 7.41 15.63 -9.79
N ALA A 9 8.58 15.17 -10.28
CA ALA A 9 9.42 15.94 -11.20
C ALA A 9 9.04 15.75 -12.67
N ARG A 10 8.16 14.78 -12.97
CA ARG A 10 7.75 14.34 -14.33
C ARG A 10 8.95 14.04 -15.25
N ALA A 11 10.03 13.51 -14.67
CA ALA A 11 11.27 13.22 -15.40
C ALA A 11 11.98 11.99 -14.83
N LYS A 12 12.81 11.33 -15.65
CA LYS A 12 13.77 10.34 -15.17
C LYS A 12 14.91 11.06 -14.47
N GLN A 13 15.19 10.66 -13.24
CA GLN A 13 16.25 11.23 -12.40
C GLN A 13 17.20 10.14 -11.90
N PRO A 14 18.47 10.46 -11.62
CA PRO A 14 19.36 9.55 -10.91
C PRO A 14 18.74 9.15 -9.58
N PHE A 15 18.73 7.86 -9.29
CA PHE A 15 18.20 7.36 -8.03
C PHE A 15 19.17 7.72 -6.89
N GLN A 16 18.67 8.44 -5.92
CA GLN A 16 19.39 8.80 -4.70
C GLN A 16 18.55 8.38 -3.49
N PRO A 17 18.98 7.37 -2.71
CA PRO A 17 18.28 6.99 -1.49
C PRO A 17 18.44 8.09 -0.43
N VAL A 18 17.43 8.25 0.43
CA VAL A 18 17.44 9.21 1.55
C VAL A 18 18.60 8.92 2.51
N GLU A 19 18.88 7.64 2.73
CA GLU A 19 20.00 7.16 3.54
C GLU A 19 20.98 6.42 2.62
N PRO A 20 22.27 6.83 2.56
CA PRO A 20 23.24 6.19 1.68
C PRO A 20 23.30 4.66 1.88
N GLY A 21 23.20 3.91 0.80
CA GLY A 21 23.23 2.45 0.80
C GLY A 21 21.95 1.76 1.27
N CYS A 22 20.92 2.51 1.74
CA CYS A 22 19.70 1.95 2.28
C CYS A 22 18.48 2.42 1.47
N VAL A 23 17.64 1.48 1.03
CA VAL A 23 16.38 1.78 0.33
C VAL A 23 15.22 1.27 1.16
N ARG A 24 14.30 2.17 1.51
CA ARG A 24 13.01 1.83 2.10
C ARG A 24 11.96 1.95 1.02
N MET A 25 11.41 0.83 0.60
CA MET A 25 10.44 0.73 -0.48
C MET A 25 9.08 0.34 0.09
N TYR A 26 8.06 1.13 -0.20
CA TYR A 26 6.67 0.82 0.12
C TYR A 26 5.89 0.62 -1.18
N VAL A 27 5.14 -0.47 -1.24
CA VAL A 27 4.25 -0.78 -2.37
C VAL A 27 2.85 -0.99 -1.82
N CYS A 28 1.86 -0.35 -2.44
CA CYS A 28 0.47 -0.55 -2.09
C CYS A 28 0.06 -1.99 -2.43
N GLY A 29 -0.44 -2.72 -1.43
CA GLY A 29 -0.92 -4.08 -1.60
C GLY A 29 -2.35 -4.13 -2.11
N MET A 30 -2.88 -5.35 -2.22
CA MET A 30 -4.24 -5.55 -2.71
C MET A 30 -5.29 -5.53 -1.59
N THR A 31 -6.56 -5.31 -1.99
CA THR A 31 -7.72 -5.51 -1.13
C THR A 31 -8.14 -6.99 -1.23
N VAL A 32 -8.15 -7.68 -0.10
CA VAL A 32 -8.28 -9.13 -0.02
C VAL A 32 -9.74 -9.58 0.10
N TYR A 33 -10.50 -9.42 -0.98
CA TYR A 33 -11.91 -9.84 -1.07
C TYR A 33 -12.17 -10.87 -2.17
N ASP A 34 -11.19 -11.12 -3.04
CA ASP A 34 -11.26 -12.06 -4.15
C ASP A 34 -9.86 -12.57 -4.52
N TYR A 35 -9.78 -13.57 -5.39
CA TYR A 35 -8.53 -14.12 -5.91
C TYR A 35 -7.70 -13.09 -6.67
N CYS A 36 -6.39 -13.32 -6.72
CA CYS A 36 -5.50 -12.55 -7.58
C CYS A 36 -5.90 -12.70 -9.05
N HIS A 37 -5.80 -11.61 -9.78
CA HIS A 37 -5.91 -11.60 -11.24
C HIS A 37 -4.58 -11.14 -11.87
N LEU A 38 -4.48 -11.22 -13.19
CA LEU A 38 -3.25 -10.89 -13.93
C LEU A 38 -2.68 -9.50 -13.59
N GLY A 39 -3.54 -8.52 -13.27
CA GLY A 39 -3.12 -7.19 -12.84
C GLY A 39 -2.35 -7.21 -11.52
N HIS A 40 -2.78 -8.04 -10.55
CA HIS A 40 -2.06 -8.25 -9.29
C HIS A 40 -0.74 -8.97 -9.54
N ALA A 41 -0.74 -10.05 -10.32
CA ALA A 41 0.48 -10.77 -10.69
C ALA A 41 1.51 -9.85 -11.36
N ARG A 42 1.08 -8.99 -12.28
CA ARG A 42 1.96 -7.98 -12.91
C ARG A 42 2.59 -7.05 -11.89
N MET A 43 1.82 -6.54 -10.94
CA MET A 43 2.32 -5.64 -9.89
C MET A 43 3.34 -6.38 -9.01
N LEU A 44 3.00 -7.58 -8.53
CA LEU A 44 3.85 -8.40 -7.67
C LEU A 44 5.20 -8.70 -8.33
N VAL A 45 5.19 -9.22 -9.56
CA VAL A 45 6.41 -9.56 -10.32
C VAL A 45 7.23 -8.30 -10.62
N SER A 46 6.57 -7.19 -11.00
CA SER A 46 7.30 -5.94 -11.30
C SER A 46 8.09 -5.42 -10.10
N PHE A 47 7.47 -5.39 -8.91
CA PHE A 47 8.16 -4.92 -7.71
C PHE A 47 9.12 -5.97 -7.13
N ASP A 48 8.92 -7.24 -7.38
CA ASP A 48 9.91 -8.27 -7.09
C ASP A 48 11.19 -8.08 -7.90
N VAL A 49 11.07 -7.79 -9.19
CA VAL A 49 12.23 -7.43 -10.03
C VAL A 49 12.93 -6.18 -9.51
N VAL A 50 12.18 -5.14 -9.11
CA VAL A 50 12.75 -3.90 -8.58
C VAL A 50 13.53 -4.17 -7.29
N GLN A 51 12.96 -4.89 -6.33
CA GLN A 51 13.66 -5.18 -5.06
C GLN A 51 14.91 -6.05 -5.27
N ARG A 52 14.84 -7.07 -6.14
CA ARG A 52 16.00 -7.91 -6.48
C ARG A 52 17.10 -7.11 -7.13
N TRP A 53 16.75 -6.23 -8.07
CA TRP A 53 17.71 -5.36 -8.74
C TRP A 53 18.40 -4.40 -7.76
N LEU A 54 17.66 -3.78 -6.87
CA LEU A 54 18.22 -2.90 -5.84
C LEU A 54 19.19 -3.66 -4.92
N ARG A 55 18.81 -4.86 -4.46
CA ARG A 55 19.69 -5.71 -3.65
C ARG A 55 20.95 -6.15 -4.42
N ALA A 56 20.79 -6.57 -5.68
CA ALA A 56 21.91 -6.93 -6.54
C ALA A 56 22.84 -5.73 -6.86
N SER A 57 22.30 -4.51 -6.82
CA SER A 57 23.07 -3.26 -6.97
C SER A 57 23.79 -2.82 -5.69
N GLY A 58 23.75 -3.63 -4.62
CA GLY A 58 24.46 -3.37 -3.36
C GLY A 58 23.68 -2.56 -2.33
N TYR A 59 22.39 -2.28 -2.56
CA TYR A 59 21.55 -1.61 -1.56
C TYR A 59 21.01 -2.59 -0.52
N ARG A 60 20.98 -2.17 0.74
CA ARG A 60 20.15 -2.80 1.77
C ARG A 60 18.71 -2.33 1.57
N VAL A 61 17.82 -3.24 1.17
CA VAL A 61 16.42 -2.93 0.88
C VAL A 61 15.54 -3.40 2.02
N THR A 62 14.71 -2.51 2.54
CA THR A 62 13.54 -2.83 3.37
C THR A 62 12.30 -2.66 2.52
N TYR A 63 11.63 -3.77 2.22
CA TYR A 63 10.44 -3.81 1.38
C TYR A 63 9.20 -4.00 2.24
N VAL A 64 8.28 -3.05 2.16
CA VAL A 64 6.99 -3.06 2.86
C VAL A 64 5.87 -3.10 1.83
N ARG A 65 4.93 -4.02 2.00
CA ARG A 65 3.69 -4.08 1.22
C ARG A 65 2.55 -4.34 2.18
N ASN A 66 1.54 -3.46 2.20
CA ASN A 66 0.39 -3.65 3.08
C ASN A 66 -0.61 -4.66 2.53
N ILE A 67 -1.46 -5.17 3.43
CA ILE A 67 -2.70 -5.87 3.09
C ILE A 67 -3.87 -4.96 3.47
N THR A 68 -4.77 -4.68 2.51
CA THR A 68 -6.02 -3.97 2.77
C THR A 68 -7.08 -4.99 3.12
N ASP A 69 -7.23 -5.25 4.41
CA ASP A 69 -8.15 -6.24 4.99
C ASP A 69 -9.42 -5.61 5.61
N ILE A 70 -9.66 -4.33 5.30
CA ILE A 70 -10.90 -3.60 5.59
C ILE A 70 -11.24 -2.70 4.40
N ASP A 71 -12.44 -2.91 3.81
CA ASP A 71 -12.93 -2.18 2.64
C ASP A 71 -14.40 -2.54 2.44
N ASP A 72 -15.19 -1.68 1.80
CA ASP A 72 -16.61 -1.92 1.50
C ASP A 72 -16.83 -3.20 0.70
N LYS A 73 -15.89 -3.55 -0.19
CA LYS A 73 -15.96 -4.80 -0.98
C LYS A 73 -15.83 -6.03 -0.11
N ILE A 74 -14.98 -5.98 0.92
CA ILE A 74 -14.82 -7.06 1.89
C ILE A 74 -16.10 -7.21 2.72
N ILE A 75 -16.66 -6.09 3.21
CA ILE A 75 -17.91 -6.09 3.97
C ILE A 75 -19.03 -6.69 3.15
N ARG A 76 -19.18 -6.26 1.90
CA ARG A 76 -20.19 -6.80 0.96
C ARG A 76 -20.02 -8.31 0.76
N LYS A 77 -18.79 -8.77 0.48
CA LYS A 77 -18.47 -10.19 0.31
C LYS A 77 -18.80 -11.01 1.55
N ALA A 78 -18.52 -10.49 2.74
CA ALA A 78 -18.83 -11.13 4.01
C ALA A 78 -20.36 -11.30 4.18
N VAL A 79 -21.14 -10.25 3.88
CA VAL A 79 -22.63 -10.30 3.91
C VAL A 79 -23.16 -11.31 2.90
N GLU A 80 -22.70 -11.26 1.64
CA GLU A 80 -23.15 -12.16 0.56
C GLU A 80 -22.85 -13.63 0.86
N THR A 81 -21.73 -13.91 1.54
CA THR A 81 -21.32 -15.30 1.86
C THR A 81 -21.77 -15.77 3.24
N GLY A 82 -22.33 -14.89 4.07
CA GLY A 82 -22.70 -15.20 5.46
C GLY A 82 -21.50 -15.50 6.36
N LYS A 83 -20.29 -15.04 5.98
CA LYS A 83 -19.04 -15.26 6.71
C LYS A 83 -18.62 -14.00 7.47
N ARG A 84 -17.78 -14.18 8.50
CA ARG A 84 -17.13 -13.06 9.17
C ARG A 84 -16.09 -12.43 8.25
N ILE A 85 -15.85 -11.12 8.38
CA ILE A 85 -14.82 -10.40 7.63
C ILE A 85 -13.46 -11.09 7.76
N SER A 86 -13.07 -11.49 8.97
CA SER A 86 -11.80 -12.19 9.22
C SER A 86 -11.67 -13.54 8.53
N GLU A 87 -12.78 -14.25 8.29
CA GLU A 87 -12.77 -15.50 7.55
C GLU A 87 -12.60 -15.27 6.03
N VAL A 88 -13.26 -14.24 5.51
CA VAL A 88 -13.12 -13.84 4.11
C VAL A 88 -11.69 -13.37 3.85
N THR A 89 -11.18 -12.44 4.65
CA THR A 89 -9.84 -11.88 4.43
C THR A 89 -8.74 -12.92 4.65
N GLY A 90 -8.85 -13.76 5.70
CA GLY A 90 -7.89 -14.84 5.94
C GLY A 90 -7.78 -15.79 4.76
N PHE A 91 -8.90 -16.25 4.21
CA PHE A 91 -8.91 -17.12 3.05
C PHE A 91 -8.23 -16.51 1.82
N PHE A 92 -8.52 -15.25 1.50
CA PHE A 92 -7.92 -14.61 0.32
C PHE A 92 -6.46 -14.14 0.55
N ILE A 93 -6.03 -13.92 1.79
CA ILE A 93 -4.62 -13.72 2.11
C ILE A 93 -3.83 -15.01 1.84
N ASP A 94 -4.34 -16.14 2.31
CA ASP A 94 -3.68 -17.43 2.09
C ASP A 94 -3.58 -17.75 0.58
N ALA A 95 -4.68 -17.54 -0.16
CA ALA A 95 -4.70 -17.72 -1.62
C ALA A 95 -3.71 -16.77 -2.33
N MET A 96 -3.61 -15.51 -1.90
CA MET A 96 -2.63 -14.55 -2.43
C MET A 96 -1.19 -15.04 -2.21
N HIS A 97 -0.88 -15.54 -1.02
CA HIS A 97 0.47 -16.04 -0.71
C HIS A 97 0.80 -17.32 -1.51
N GLU A 98 -0.19 -18.18 -1.79
CA GLU A 98 -0.01 -19.33 -2.69
C GLU A 98 0.29 -18.87 -4.12
N ASP A 99 -0.43 -17.89 -4.64
CA ASP A 99 -0.19 -17.31 -5.97
C ASP A 99 1.22 -16.67 -6.05
N GLU A 100 1.63 -15.92 -5.03
CA GLU A 100 2.96 -15.32 -4.94
C GLU A 100 4.06 -16.38 -4.98
N LYS A 101 3.89 -17.45 -4.21
CA LYS A 101 4.82 -18.57 -4.20
C LYS A 101 4.89 -19.27 -5.58
N ALA A 102 3.75 -19.47 -6.23
CA ALA A 102 3.68 -20.06 -7.57
C ALA A 102 4.37 -19.17 -8.63
N LEU A 103 4.29 -17.84 -8.49
CA LEU A 103 4.99 -16.88 -9.34
C LEU A 103 6.49 -16.75 -9.02
N GLY A 104 6.98 -17.33 -7.92
CA GLY A 104 8.37 -17.17 -7.47
C GLY A 104 8.72 -15.79 -6.95
N VAL A 105 7.71 -15.01 -6.56
CA VAL A 105 7.86 -13.68 -5.96
C VAL A 105 8.38 -13.83 -4.52
N GLN A 106 9.36 -13.00 -4.16
CA GLN A 106 9.84 -12.95 -2.78
C GLN A 106 8.85 -12.19 -1.89
N PRO A 107 8.58 -12.68 -0.67
CA PRO A 107 7.72 -11.97 0.27
C PRO A 107 8.34 -10.62 0.65
N PRO A 108 7.53 -9.63 1.06
CA PRO A 108 8.03 -8.39 1.63
C PRO A 108 8.67 -8.65 3.00
N ASP A 109 9.55 -7.74 3.45
CA ASP A 109 10.13 -7.81 4.79
C ASP A 109 9.07 -7.50 5.87
N PHE A 110 8.07 -6.67 5.54
CA PHE A 110 6.93 -6.36 6.40
C PHE A 110 5.64 -6.32 5.57
N GLU A 111 4.58 -6.94 6.10
CA GLU A 111 3.26 -7.00 5.46
C GLU A 111 2.15 -6.57 6.45
N PRO A 112 2.10 -5.26 6.80
CA PRO A 112 1.14 -4.76 7.78
C PRO A 112 -0.30 -4.83 7.26
N ARG A 113 -1.23 -5.21 8.14
CA ARG A 113 -2.67 -5.23 7.85
C ARG A 113 -3.31 -3.89 8.22
N ALA A 114 -4.23 -3.40 7.40
CA ALA A 114 -4.91 -2.13 7.67
C ALA A 114 -5.68 -2.16 9.00
N THR A 115 -6.33 -3.27 9.33
CA THR A 115 -7.08 -3.44 10.59
C THR A 115 -6.21 -3.29 11.84
N GLU A 116 -4.93 -3.66 11.77
CA GLU A 116 -3.98 -3.54 12.89
C GLU A 116 -3.52 -2.09 13.12
N HIS A 117 -3.79 -1.19 12.17
CA HIS A 117 -3.29 0.19 12.17
C HIS A 117 -4.39 1.25 12.30
N VAL A 118 -5.66 0.85 12.50
CA VAL A 118 -6.80 1.78 12.63
C VAL A 118 -6.57 2.83 13.72
N GLY A 119 -6.05 2.43 14.88
CA GLY A 119 -5.72 3.36 15.96
C GLY A 119 -4.76 4.45 15.51
N LYS A 120 -3.72 4.09 14.75
CA LYS A 120 -2.73 5.04 14.20
C LYS A 120 -3.32 5.93 13.12
N MET A 121 -4.22 5.41 12.29
CA MET A 121 -4.97 6.21 11.31
C MET A 121 -5.81 7.29 12.02
N LEU A 122 -6.52 6.93 13.09
CA LEU A 122 -7.32 7.88 13.87
C LEU A 122 -6.46 8.97 14.54
N GLU A 123 -5.25 8.62 15.02
CA GLU A 123 -4.30 9.63 15.54
C GLU A 123 -3.90 10.63 14.43
N ILE A 124 -3.61 10.14 13.23
CA ILE A 124 -3.26 11.01 12.09
C ILE A 124 -4.44 11.89 11.70
N VAL A 125 -5.66 11.34 11.67
CA VAL A 125 -6.88 12.11 11.38
C VAL A 125 -7.03 13.27 12.39
N ARG A 126 -6.88 13.01 13.70
CA ARG A 126 -6.93 14.06 14.74
C ARG A 126 -5.87 15.14 14.53
N LEU A 127 -4.63 14.74 14.22
CA LEU A 127 -3.56 15.69 13.91
C LEU A 127 -3.87 16.56 12.69
N LEU A 128 -4.57 16.03 11.70
CA LEU A 128 -5.00 16.79 10.53
C LEU A 128 -6.14 17.76 10.87
N GLU A 129 -7.10 17.33 11.71
CA GLU A 129 -8.15 18.23 12.25
C GLU A 129 -7.52 19.40 13.04
N ASP A 130 -6.59 19.11 13.96
CA ASP A 130 -5.88 20.10 14.76
C ASP A 130 -5.09 21.13 13.91
N LYS A 131 -4.59 20.70 12.76
CA LYS A 131 -3.91 21.57 11.79
C LYS A 131 -4.83 22.30 10.83
N GLY A 132 -6.14 22.12 10.92
CA GLY A 132 -7.12 22.68 9.98
C GLY A 132 -7.07 22.07 8.57
N LEU A 133 -6.43 20.91 8.41
CA LEU A 133 -6.32 20.19 7.15
C LEU A 133 -7.38 19.10 6.99
N ALA A 134 -8.19 18.84 8.00
CA ALA A 134 -9.35 17.98 7.95
C ALA A 134 -10.53 18.62 8.67
N TYR A 135 -11.75 18.24 8.30
CA TYR A 135 -12.99 18.76 8.87
C TYR A 135 -14.05 17.67 8.93
N ARG A 136 -14.96 17.80 9.90
CA ARG A 136 -16.13 16.92 10.02
C ARG A 136 -17.25 17.40 9.10
N ALA A 137 -17.79 16.51 8.31
CA ALA A 137 -18.99 16.74 7.51
C ALA A 137 -20.26 16.54 8.38
N GLY A 138 -21.40 16.96 7.84
CA GLY A 138 -22.68 16.90 8.56
C GLY A 138 -23.20 15.47 8.82
N ASP A 139 -22.71 14.47 8.08
CA ASP A 139 -22.98 13.04 8.22
C ASP A 139 -22.05 12.34 9.24
N GLY A 140 -21.07 13.06 9.80
CA GLY A 140 -20.11 12.56 10.77
C GLY A 140 -18.79 12.11 10.18
N ASP A 141 -18.66 12.06 8.87
CA ASP A 141 -17.42 11.73 8.18
C ASP A 141 -16.35 12.81 8.38
N VAL A 142 -15.08 12.40 8.38
CA VAL A 142 -13.96 13.33 8.41
C VAL A 142 -13.32 13.40 7.04
N ASN A 143 -13.34 14.59 6.46
CA ASN A 143 -12.82 14.86 5.13
C ASN A 143 -11.53 15.67 5.17
N TYR A 144 -10.59 15.37 4.26
CA TYR A 144 -9.39 16.16 4.09
C TYR A 144 -9.69 17.45 3.33
N ALA A 145 -9.24 18.58 3.86
CA ALA A 145 -9.44 19.91 3.29
C ALA A 145 -8.45 20.17 2.14
N VAL A 146 -8.64 19.52 0.98
CA VAL A 146 -7.70 19.54 -0.16
C VAL A 146 -7.29 20.95 -0.62
N ARG A 147 -8.20 21.92 -0.49
CA ARG A 147 -7.94 23.33 -0.87
C ARG A 147 -6.97 24.04 0.08
N GLN A 148 -6.78 23.52 1.30
CA GLN A 148 -5.84 24.05 2.29
C GLN A 148 -4.41 23.52 2.07
N PHE A 149 -4.20 22.58 1.16
CA PHE A 149 -2.89 22.03 0.83
C PHE A 149 -2.45 22.45 -0.57
N PRO A 150 -1.58 23.48 -0.70
CA PRO A 150 -1.18 24.04 -2.02
C PRO A 150 -0.48 23.04 -2.96
N GLY A 151 0.05 21.96 -2.40
CA GLY A 151 0.73 20.88 -3.15
C GLY A 151 -0.15 19.72 -3.56
N TYR A 152 -1.48 19.76 -3.27
CA TYR A 152 -2.38 18.65 -3.58
C TYR A 152 -2.49 18.42 -5.09
N GLY A 153 -2.53 17.14 -5.49
CA GLY A 153 -2.65 16.75 -6.90
C GLY A 153 -1.35 16.74 -7.71
N LYS A 154 -0.19 17.10 -7.13
CA LYS A 154 1.09 17.07 -7.87
C LYS A 154 1.58 15.68 -8.25
N LEU A 155 1.04 14.63 -7.65
CA LEU A 155 1.39 13.24 -7.93
C LEU A 155 0.39 12.52 -8.86
N SER A 156 -0.64 13.22 -9.35
CA SER A 156 -1.66 12.69 -10.25
C SER A 156 -1.59 13.33 -11.64
#